data_bb8306d337a85728410abfdb86f3a262
#
_entry.id   bb8306d337a85728410abfdb86f3a262
#
_cell.length_a   1.000
_cell.length_b   1.000
_cell.length_c   1.000
_cell.angle_alpha   90.00
_cell.angle_beta   90.00
_cell.angle_gamma   90.00
#
_symmetry.space_group_name_H-M   'P 1'
#
loop_
_entity.id
_entity.type
_entity.pdbx_description
1 polymer ?
#
loop_
_entity_poly.entity_id
_entity_poly.type
_entity_poly.pdbx_seq_one_letter_code
_entity_poly.pdbx_strand_id
1 'polypeptide(L)'
;VNEFYEKETLTFNKTVGKWKTRFDPENYKVKNFSEEVIDTKTNKVVLSAGEKINYLQAKKLHSDGLKEIYVSSDYLRNKFFHKEIKIEEETFPIGTELNDLIIEKLTSNNIDTVFLSKTNSINKGPYILQTLLNDKNNNKNEAITEIYKVLRPGEPPTTEIAIQIFNNLFFSSDRYDLSDVGRVKMNSRLDLNCSDKI
;
A
#
# COMPACT_ATOMS: atom_id res chain seq x y z
N VAL A 1 1.13 3.19 7.99
CA VAL A 1 0.79 2.92 6.59
C VAL A 1 1.71 3.70 5.67
N ASN A 2 1.86 4.99 5.87
CA ASN A 2 2.62 5.90 4.98
C ASN A 2 4.12 5.56 4.87
N GLU A 3 4.70 4.89 5.86
CA GLU A 3 6.09 4.41 5.83
C GLU A 3 6.29 3.19 4.90
N PHE A 4 5.22 2.43 4.65
CA PHE A 4 5.29 1.19 3.87
C PHE A 4 4.80 1.34 2.42
N TYR A 5 3.94 2.33 2.16
CA TYR A 5 3.31 2.49 0.86
C TYR A 5 3.51 3.90 0.31
N GLU A 6 3.90 3.97 -0.95
CA GLU A 6 3.89 5.21 -1.71
C GLU A 6 2.44 5.67 -1.96
N LYS A 7 2.28 6.96 -2.15
CA LYS A 7 1.01 7.59 -2.49
C LYS A 7 0.73 7.50 -3.99
N GLU A 8 -0.44 6.99 -4.35
CA GLU A 8 -1.03 7.10 -5.68
C GLU A 8 -2.14 8.15 -5.64
N THR A 9 -2.10 9.11 -6.57
CA THR A 9 -3.12 10.17 -6.65
C THR A 9 -4.03 9.89 -7.83
N LEU A 10 -5.34 9.88 -7.56
CA LEU A 10 -6.36 9.78 -8.59
C LEU A 10 -7.20 11.05 -8.60
N THR A 11 -7.49 11.56 -9.79
CA THR A 11 -8.35 12.72 -10.01
C THR A 11 -9.56 12.33 -10.85
N PHE A 12 -10.75 12.68 -10.40
CA PHE A 12 -11.97 12.41 -11.15
C PHE A 12 -12.21 13.46 -12.22
N ASN A 13 -12.34 13.04 -13.46
CA ASN A 13 -12.72 13.92 -14.57
C ASN A 13 -14.21 13.84 -14.79
N LYS A 14 -14.94 14.87 -14.38
CA LYS A 14 -16.40 14.95 -14.47
C LYS A 14 -16.91 14.93 -15.93
N THR A 15 -16.14 15.46 -16.86
CA THR A 15 -16.54 15.52 -18.28
C THR A 15 -16.50 14.13 -18.92
N VAL A 16 -15.52 13.31 -18.53
CA VAL A 16 -15.32 11.95 -19.08
C VAL A 16 -15.99 10.89 -18.21
N GLY A 17 -16.29 11.21 -16.93
CA GLY A 17 -16.84 10.26 -15.97
C GLY A 17 -15.84 9.18 -15.53
N LYS A 18 -14.54 9.44 -15.65
CA LYS A 18 -13.48 8.48 -15.34
C LYS A 18 -12.43 9.06 -14.41
N TRP A 19 -11.72 8.18 -13.72
CA TRP A 19 -10.60 8.54 -12.86
C TRP A 19 -9.31 8.63 -13.67
N LYS A 20 -8.53 9.66 -13.42
CA LYS A 20 -7.22 9.89 -14.02
C LYS A 20 -6.13 9.50 -13.03
N THR A 21 -5.16 8.70 -13.46
CA THR A 21 -3.99 8.32 -12.66
C THR A 21 -2.73 8.32 -13.51
N ARG A 22 -1.57 8.38 -12.84
CA ARG A 22 -0.27 8.27 -13.50
C ARG A 22 -0.05 6.83 -14.00
N PHE A 23 0.41 6.72 -15.24
CA PHE A 23 0.84 5.45 -15.81
C PHE A 23 2.28 5.13 -15.40
N ASP A 24 2.46 4.11 -14.57
CA ASP A 24 3.76 3.66 -14.10
C ASP A 24 3.97 2.19 -14.54
N PRO A 25 4.93 1.93 -15.44
CA PRO A 25 5.18 0.58 -15.99
C PRO A 25 5.44 -0.49 -14.93
N GLU A 26 6.01 -0.14 -13.79
CA GLU A 26 6.32 -1.10 -12.72
C GLU A 26 5.08 -1.73 -12.09
N ASN A 27 3.93 -1.08 -12.20
CA ASN A 27 2.67 -1.59 -11.70
C ASN A 27 2.04 -2.66 -12.61
N TYR A 28 2.59 -2.88 -13.82
CA TYR A 28 1.98 -3.69 -14.88
C TYR A 28 2.87 -4.86 -15.31
N LYS A 29 3.37 -5.66 -14.39
CA LYS A 29 4.20 -6.84 -14.76
C LYS A 29 3.40 -7.92 -15.48
N VAL A 30 2.19 -8.22 -15.02
CA VAL A 30 1.14 -8.93 -15.77
C VAL A 30 -0.20 -8.45 -15.20
N LYS A 31 -0.93 -7.64 -15.93
CA LYS A 31 -2.23 -7.15 -15.50
C LYS A 31 -3.23 -7.23 -16.65
N ASN A 32 -4.44 -7.67 -16.33
CA ASN A 32 -5.59 -7.53 -17.22
C ASN A 32 -6.37 -6.30 -16.77
N PHE A 33 -6.75 -5.47 -17.71
CA PHE A 33 -7.71 -4.43 -17.47
C PHE A 33 -9.11 -4.96 -17.82
N SER A 34 -10.05 -4.81 -16.90
CA SER A 34 -11.46 -5.17 -17.14
C SER A 34 -12.11 -4.26 -18.17
N GLU A 35 -11.62 -3.04 -18.29
CA GLU A 35 -12.12 -2.01 -19.22
C GLU A 35 -10.98 -1.42 -20.05
N GLU A 36 -11.38 -0.63 -21.06
CA GLU A 36 -10.43 0.07 -21.92
C GLU A 36 -9.61 1.10 -21.14
N VAL A 37 -8.31 1.13 -21.41
CA VAL A 37 -7.38 2.13 -20.92
C VAL A 37 -7.22 3.22 -21.96
N ILE A 38 -7.50 4.44 -21.58
CA ILE A 38 -7.49 5.61 -22.46
C ILE A 38 -6.38 6.56 -22.05
N ASP A 39 -5.57 6.99 -23.00
CA ASP A 39 -4.59 8.04 -22.78
C ASP A 39 -5.26 9.39 -22.53
N THR A 40 -4.91 10.08 -21.44
CA THR A 40 -5.52 11.35 -21.07
C THR A 40 -5.22 12.50 -22.02
N LYS A 41 -4.10 12.43 -22.77
CA LYS A 41 -3.68 13.49 -23.71
C LYS A 41 -4.34 13.36 -25.07
N THR A 42 -4.40 12.14 -25.59
CA THR A 42 -4.86 11.89 -26.97
C THR A 42 -6.31 11.45 -27.02
N ASN A 43 -6.90 11.08 -25.88
CA ASN A 43 -8.22 10.44 -25.77
C ASN A 43 -8.35 9.17 -26.62
N LYS A 44 -7.23 8.52 -26.95
CA LYS A 44 -7.24 7.25 -27.70
C LYS A 44 -7.17 6.07 -26.75
N VAL A 45 -7.85 5.00 -27.12
CA VAL A 45 -7.74 3.71 -26.46
C VAL A 45 -6.34 3.17 -26.70
N VAL A 46 -5.62 2.88 -25.62
CA VAL A 46 -4.24 2.36 -25.63
C VAL A 46 -4.23 0.85 -25.41
N LEU A 47 -5.19 0.37 -24.61
CA LEU A 47 -5.40 -1.06 -24.33
C LEU A 47 -6.89 -1.32 -24.36
N SER A 48 -7.28 -2.38 -25.05
CA SER A 48 -8.67 -2.84 -25.11
C SER A 48 -9.08 -3.58 -23.83
N ALA A 49 -10.37 -3.61 -23.54
CA ALA A 49 -10.91 -4.38 -22.43
C ALA A 49 -10.51 -5.87 -22.54
N GLY A 50 -10.03 -6.45 -21.43
CA GLY A 50 -9.54 -7.83 -21.37
C GLY A 50 -8.13 -8.04 -21.92
N GLU A 51 -7.50 -7.02 -22.50
CA GLU A 51 -6.13 -7.12 -23.00
C GLU A 51 -5.12 -7.24 -21.85
N LYS A 52 -4.16 -8.16 -22.04
CA LYS A 52 -3.08 -8.38 -21.07
C LYS A 52 -1.91 -7.47 -21.43
N ILE A 53 -1.41 -6.76 -20.44
CA ILE A 53 -0.18 -5.99 -20.56
C ILE A 53 0.92 -6.63 -19.70
N ASN A 54 2.13 -6.72 -20.26
CA ASN A 54 3.33 -7.09 -19.52
C ASN A 54 4.24 -5.87 -19.30
N TYR A 55 5.27 -6.05 -18.47
CA TYR A 55 6.19 -4.97 -18.13
C TYR A 55 6.90 -4.33 -19.35
N LEU A 56 7.31 -5.14 -20.33
CA LEU A 56 8.01 -4.63 -21.51
C LEU A 56 7.08 -3.78 -22.38
N GLN A 57 5.84 -4.22 -22.56
CA GLN A 57 4.81 -3.45 -23.26
C GLN A 57 4.49 -2.14 -22.53
N ALA A 58 4.34 -2.21 -21.20
CA ALA A 58 4.10 -1.01 -20.39
C ALA A 58 5.26 -0.01 -20.48
N LYS A 59 6.49 -0.49 -20.42
CA LYS A 59 7.69 0.34 -20.57
C LYS A 59 7.76 0.98 -21.96
N LYS A 60 7.42 0.25 -23.01
CA LYS A 60 7.34 0.78 -24.38
C LYS A 60 6.30 1.89 -24.47
N LEU A 61 5.06 1.65 -24.02
CA LEU A 61 3.99 2.66 -24.01
C LEU A 61 4.40 3.92 -23.24
N HIS A 62 5.08 3.76 -22.11
CA HIS A 62 5.57 4.89 -21.32
C HIS A 62 6.67 5.67 -22.08
N SER A 63 7.57 4.97 -22.80
CA SER A 63 8.60 5.60 -23.65
C SER A 63 7.99 6.32 -24.85
N ASP A 64 6.90 5.79 -25.42
CA ASP A 64 6.13 6.38 -26.52
C ASP A 64 5.30 7.60 -26.07
N GLY A 65 5.35 7.95 -24.79
CA GLY A 65 4.77 9.18 -24.23
C GLY A 65 3.55 9.02 -23.37
N LEU A 66 3.07 7.80 -23.13
CA LEU A 66 1.96 7.53 -22.21
C LEU A 66 2.38 7.86 -20.77
N LYS A 67 1.85 8.92 -20.19
CA LYS A 67 2.17 9.37 -18.83
C LYS A 67 1.01 9.22 -17.86
N GLU A 68 -0.20 9.41 -18.34
CA GLU A 68 -1.43 9.39 -17.55
C GLU A 68 -2.54 8.67 -18.31
N ILE A 69 -3.36 7.96 -17.58
CA ILE A 69 -4.45 7.15 -18.14
C ILE A 69 -5.76 7.44 -17.43
N TYR A 70 -6.86 7.29 -18.16
CA TYR A 70 -8.18 7.17 -17.58
C TYR A 70 -8.47 5.72 -17.23
N VAL A 71 -8.99 5.51 -16.03
CA VAL A 71 -9.42 4.23 -15.49
C VAL A 71 -10.86 4.34 -14.99
N SER A 72 -11.59 3.23 -14.99
CA SER A 72 -12.93 3.17 -14.43
C SER A 72 -12.94 3.17 -12.90
N SER A 73 -14.12 3.26 -12.32
CA SER A 73 -14.31 3.12 -10.88
C SER A 73 -13.90 1.73 -10.36
N ASP A 74 -13.94 0.69 -11.20
CA ASP A 74 -13.46 -0.65 -10.86
C ASP A 74 -11.98 -0.69 -10.50
N TYR A 75 -11.20 0.24 -11.02
CA TYR A 75 -9.77 0.38 -10.65
C TYR A 75 -9.57 0.69 -9.16
N LEU A 76 -10.55 1.32 -8.52
CA LEU A 76 -10.50 1.69 -7.11
C LEU A 76 -10.85 0.52 -6.18
N ARG A 77 -11.49 -0.54 -6.69
CA ARG A 77 -11.85 -1.71 -5.86
C ARG A 77 -10.63 -2.36 -5.25
N ASN A 78 -10.77 -2.77 -3.99
CA ASN A 78 -9.71 -3.41 -3.19
C ASN A 78 -8.45 -2.53 -3.04
N LYS A 79 -8.56 -1.22 -3.26
CA LYS A 79 -7.53 -0.26 -2.91
C LYS A 79 -7.81 0.35 -1.54
N PHE A 80 -6.81 1.00 -0.96
CA PHE A 80 -6.85 1.50 0.41
C PHE A 80 -6.55 2.98 0.44
N PHE A 81 -7.27 3.74 1.25
CA PHE A 81 -6.98 5.14 1.44
C PHE A 81 -5.59 5.35 2.05
N HIS A 82 -4.79 6.21 1.42
CA HIS A 82 -3.48 6.65 1.90
C HIS A 82 -3.56 7.85 2.84
N LYS A 83 -4.64 8.61 2.77
CA LYS A 83 -4.97 9.72 3.66
C LYS A 83 -6.39 9.55 4.16
N GLU A 84 -6.61 10.03 5.37
CA GLU A 84 -7.96 10.19 5.91
C GLU A 84 -8.78 11.08 4.97
N ILE A 85 -10.01 10.70 4.72
CA ILE A 85 -10.94 11.46 3.90
C ILE A 85 -12.29 11.55 4.62
N LYS A 86 -12.88 12.73 4.57
CA LYS A 86 -14.24 12.96 5.05
C LYS A 86 -15.17 13.06 3.84
N ILE A 87 -16.22 12.22 3.84
CA ILE A 87 -17.26 12.19 2.82
C ILE A 87 -18.59 12.38 3.55
N GLU A 88 -19.27 13.50 3.30
CA GLU A 88 -20.46 13.91 4.05
C GLU A 88 -20.14 14.01 5.56
N GLU A 89 -20.82 13.23 6.39
CA GLU A 89 -20.61 13.18 7.85
C GLU A 89 -19.68 12.04 8.29
N GLU A 90 -19.32 11.13 7.35
CA GLU A 90 -18.47 9.98 7.66
C GLU A 90 -16.99 10.30 7.41
N THR A 91 -16.14 9.88 8.34
CA THR A 91 -14.68 9.98 8.22
C THR A 91 -14.10 8.60 8.01
N PHE A 92 -13.40 8.43 6.91
CA PHE A 92 -12.71 7.20 6.55
C PHE A 92 -11.22 7.33 6.88
N PRO A 93 -10.72 6.56 7.87
CA PRO A 93 -9.33 6.63 8.27
C PRO A 93 -8.38 6.06 7.21
N ILE A 94 -7.08 6.34 7.40
CA ILE A 94 -6.00 5.76 6.59
C ILE A 94 -6.07 4.23 6.68
N GLY A 95 -5.94 3.56 5.52
CA GLY A 95 -5.99 2.10 5.43
C GLY A 95 -7.40 1.53 5.29
N THR A 96 -8.44 2.35 5.22
CA THR A 96 -9.80 1.86 4.88
C THR A 96 -9.81 1.32 3.46
N GLU A 97 -10.33 0.11 3.28
CA GLU A 97 -10.50 -0.51 1.97
C GLU A 97 -11.71 0.08 1.24
N LEU A 98 -11.52 0.38 -0.05
CA LEU A 98 -12.57 0.89 -0.91
C LEU A 98 -13.46 -0.24 -1.40
N ASN A 99 -14.72 -0.21 -0.96
CA ASN A 99 -15.80 -1.04 -1.46
C ASN A 99 -16.71 -0.23 -2.41
N ASP A 100 -17.68 -0.90 -3.03
CA ASP A 100 -18.59 -0.27 -3.99
C ASP A 100 -19.35 0.91 -3.39
N LEU A 101 -19.79 0.82 -2.14
CA LEU A 101 -20.53 1.89 -1.46
C LEU A 101 -19.67 3.15 -1.28
N ILE A 102 -18.40 2.99 -0.90
CA ILE A 102 -17.47 4.11 -0.75
C ILE A 102 -17.16 4.73 -2.12
N ILE A 103 -16.98 3.91 -3.16
CA ILE A 103 -16.74 4.37 -4.52
C ILE A 103 -17.93 5.18 -5.06
N GLU A 104 -19.15 4.72 -4.83
CA GLU A 104 -20.37 5.46 -5.17
C GLU A 104 -20.44 6.80 -4.42
N LYS A 105 -20.15 6.82 -3.11
CA LYS A 105 -20.09 8.06 -2.32
C LYS A 105 -19.05 9.04 -2.86
N LEU A 106 -17.87 8.56 -3.26
CA LEU A 106 -16.82 9.41 -3.85
C LEU A 106 -17.30 10.11 -5.12
N THR A 107 -17.95 9.36 -6.01
CA THR A 107 -18.43 9.90 -7.30
C THR A 107 -19.65 10.83 -7.12
N SER A 108 -20.59 10.48 -6.24
CA SER A 108 -21.80 11.26 -5.98
C SER A 108 -21.52 12.59 -5.30
N ASN A 109 -20.54 12.60 -4.38
CA ASN A 109 -20.19 13.80 -3.59
C ASN A 109 -19.15 14.70 -4.30
N ASN A 110 -18.91 14.48 -5.58
CA ASN A 110 -17.98 15.30 -6.37
C ASN A 110 -16.59 15.43 -5.76
N ILE A 111 -16.09 14.36 -5.15
CA ILE A 111 -14.71 14.32 -4.65
C ILE A 111 -13.77 14.22 -5.85
N ASP A 112 -13.07 15.31 -6.12
CA ASP A 112 -12.25 15.43 -7.33
C ASP A 112 -10.90 14.71 -7.20
N THR A 113 -10.40 14.48 -5.98
CA THR A 113 -9.07 13.88 -5.78
C THR A 113 -9.08 12.92 -4.60
N VAL A 114 -8.56 11.71 -4.81
CA VAL A 114 -8.34 10.72 -3.77
C VAL A 114 -6.89 10.28 -3.74
N PHE A 115 -6.41 9.98 -2.55
CA PHE A 115 -5.06 9.47 -2.31
C PHE A 115 -5.15 8.03 -1.86
N LEU A 116 -4.58 7.13 -2.65
CA LEU A 116 -4.58 5.70 -2.41
C LEU A 116 -3.19 5.19 -2.10
N SER A 117 -3.10 4.12 -1.34
CA SER A 117 -1.84 3.41 -1.11
C SER A 117 -1.48 2.62 -2.37
N LYS A 118 -0.27 2.86 -2.89
CA LYS A 118 0.23 2.19 -4.08
C LYS A 118 0.55 0.74 -3.76
N THR A 119 -0.33 -0.14 -4.18
CA THR A 119 -0.18 -1.59 -4.04
C THR A 119 -0.12 -2.23 -5.42
N ASN A 120 0.61 -3.34 -5.53
CA ASN A 120 0.65 -4.16 -6.73
C ASN A 120 0.46 -5.64 -6.39
N SER A 121 0.20 -6.47 -7.40
CA SER A 121 -0.04 -7.91 -7.24
C SER A 121 1.22 -8.75 -7.13
N ILE A 122 2.41 -8.14 -7.10
CA ILE A 122 3.67 -8.87 -7.28
C ILE A 122 4.50 -8.93 -5.99
N ASN A 123 4.86 -7.77 -5.45
CA ASN A 123 5.75 -7.66 -4.29
C ASN A 123 5.34 -6.59 -3.29
N LYS A 124 4.45 -5.68 -3.67
CA LYS A 124 3.91 -4.63 -2.79
C LYS A 124 2.40 -4.81 -2.59
N GLY A 125 2.00 -6.01 -2.14
CA GLY A 125 0.61 -6.30 -1.80
C GLY A 125 0.14 -5.55 -0.56
N PRO A 126 -1.16 -5.54 -0.26
CA PRO A 126 -1.73 -4.84 0.88
C PRO A 126 -1.49 -5.55 2.22
N TYR A 127 -0.34 -6.22 2.38
CA TYR A 127 -0.07 -7.11 3.52
C TYR A 127 -0.13 -6.40 4.87
N ILE A 128 0.52 -5.24 4.99
CA ILE A 128 0.50 -4.45 6.23
C ILE A 128 -0.89 -3.91 6.51
N LEU A 129 -1.60 -3.44 5.49
CA LEU A 129 -2.98 -2.95 5.61
C LEU A 129 -3.91 -4.06 6.10
N GLN A 130 -3.82 -5.25 5.51
CA GLN A 130 -4.60 -6.41 5.94
C GLN A 130 -4.22 -6.88 7.34
N THR A 131 -2.95 -6.82 7.71
CA THR A 131 -2.48 -7.12 9.07
C THR A 131 -3.08 -6.14 10.07
N LEU A 132 -3.09 -4.85 9.77
CA LEU A 132 -3.67 -3.82 10.64
C LEU A 132 -5.19 -3.97 10.79
N LEU A 133 -5.89 -4.38 9.74
CA LEU A 133 -7.34 -4.66 9.82
C LEU A 133 -7.67 -5.85 10.72
N ASN A 134 -6.75 -6.81 10.84
CA ASN A 134 -6.90 -7.99 11.70
C ASN A 134 -6.31 -7.78 13.11
N ASP A 135 -5.57 -6.70 13.33
CA ASP A 135 -4.98 -6.39 14.63
C ASP A 135 -6.07 -5.97 15.62
N LYS A 136 -6.13 -6.66 16.75
CA LYS A 136 -7.10 -6.39 17.82
C LYS A 136 -6.58 -5.38 18.84
N ASN A 137 -5.30 -5.02 18.75
CA ASN A 137 -4.66 -4.11 19.71
C ASN A 137 -4.88 -2.65 19.31
N ASN A 138 -5.37 -1.87 20.26
CA ASN A 138 -5.69 -0.46 20.02
C ASN A 138 -4.58 0.49 20.47
N ASN A 139 -3.63 -0.01 21.25
CA ASN A 139 -2.54 0.81 21.78
C ASN A 139 -1.24 0.01 21.97
N LYS A 140 -0.15 0.76 22.18
CA LYS A 140 1.21 0.20 22.33
C LYS A 140 1.31 -0.81 23.47
N ASN A 141 0.68 -0.55 24.62
CA ASN A 141 0.80 -1.40 25.80
C ASN A 141 0.10 -2.75 25.60
N GLU A 142 -1.06 -2.75 24.96
CA GLU A 142 -1.76 -3.99 24.56
C GLU A 142 -0.89 -4.81 23.61
N ALA A 143 -0.33 -4.18 22.58
CA ALA A 143 0.54 -4.86 21.61
C ALA A 143 1.77 -5.47 22.26
N ILE A 144 2.45 -4.75 23.15
CA ILE A 144 3.61 -5.27 23.89
C ILE A 144 3.21 -6.44 24.79
N THR A 145 2.05 -6.35 25.45
CA THR A 145 1.53 -7.43 26.29
C THR A 145 1.22 -8.68 25.48
N GLU A 146 0.62 -8.53 24.30
CA GLU A 146 0.37 -9.69 23.41
C GLU A 146 1.67 -10.29 22.86
N ILE A 147 2.66 -9.49 22.52
CA ILE A 147 4.01 -9.97 22.16
C ILE A 147 4.62 -10.78 23.32
N TYR A 148 4.51 -10.27 24.54
CA TYR A 148 4.99 -10.99 25.72
C TYR A 148 4.33 -12.38 25.88
N LYS A 149 3.00 -12.47 25.75
CA LYS A 149 2.25 -13.75 25.85
C LYS A 149 2.71 -14.78 24.81
N VAL A 150 3.07 -14.31 23.61
CA VAL A 150 3.61 -15.20 22.55
C VAL A 150 5.02 -15.68 22.91
N LEU A 151 5.87 -14.80 23.44
CA LEU A 151 7.25 -15.14 23.80
C LEU A 151 7.33 -16.00 25.07
N ARG A 152 6.40 -15.81 26.02
CA ARG A 152 6.34 -16.52 27.31
C ARG A 152 4.93 -17.02 27.61
N PRO A 153 4.50 -18.09 26.94
CA PRO A 153 3.18 -18.65 27.16
C PRO A 153 3.04 -19.18 28.59
N GLY A 154 1.91 -18.85 29.22
CA GLY A 154 1.59 -19.32 30.58
C GLY A 154 2.08 -18.42 31.72
N GLU A 155 2.92 -17.43 31.46
CA GLU A 155 3.30 -16.45 32.47
C GLU A 155 2.35 -15.22 32.44
N PRO A 156 1.84 -14.75 33.61
CA PRO A 156 1.00 -13.56 33.64
C PRO A 156 1.85 -12.31 33.31
N PRO A 157 1.47 -11.52 32.28
CA PRO A 157 2.24 -10.35 31.89
C PRO A 157 2.02 -9.20 32.89
N THR A 158 3.11 -8.58 33.34
CA THR A 158 3.08 -7.20 33.84
C THR A 158 3.60 -6.26 32.78
N THR A 159 3.06 -5.05 32.72
CA THR A 159 3.44 -4.08 31.67
C THR A 159 4.93 -3.77 31.70
N GLU A 160 5.52 -3.63 32.90
CA GLU A 160 6.95 -3.34 33.04
C GLU A 160 7.83 -4.47 32.53
N ILE A 161 7.52 -5.72 32.86
CA ILE A 161 8.28 -6.89 32.41
C ILE A 161 8.13 -7.05 30.89
N ALA A 162 6.95 -6.85 30.37
CA ALA A 162 6.68 -6.93 28.93
C ALA A 162 7.50 -5.88 28.16
N ILE A 163 7.53 -4.62 28.61
CA ILE A 163 8.34 -3.55 28.04
C ILE A 163 9.84 -3.88 28.13
N GLN A 164 10.29 -4.40 29.27
CA GLN A 164 11.71 -4.76 29.46
C GLN A 164 12.14 -5.87 28.51
N ILE A 165 11.33 -6.91 28.33
CA ILE A 165 11.64 -8.01 27.41
C ILE A 165 11.64 -7.50 25.97
N PHE A 166 10.66 -6.69 25.57
CA PHE A 166 10.62 -6.08 24.27
C PHE A 166 11.85 -5.23 23.96
N ASN A 167 12.23 -4.37 24.89
CA ASN A 167 13.42 -3.53 24.75
C ASN A 167 14.71 -4.36 24.69
N ASN A 168 14.84 -5.38 25.53
CA ASN A 168 16.01 -6.26 25.52
C ASN A 168 16.13 -7.04 24.21
N LEU A 169 15.00 -7.45 23.62
CA LEU A 169 15.01 -8.24 22.40
C LEU A 169 15.36 -7.40 21.16
N PHE A 170 14.87 -6.17 21.08
CA PHE A 170 14.97 -5.37 19.85
C PHE A 170 15.95 -4.18 19.93
N PHE A 171 16.29 -3.69 21.14
CA PHE A 171 17.00 -2.43 21.29
C PHE A 171 18.21 -2.49 22.26
N SER A 172 18.53 -3.67 22.79
CA SER A 172 19.69 -3.82 23.68
C SER A 172 20.81 -4.57 22.96
N SER A 173 21.92 -3.90 22.69
CA SER A 173 23.12 -4.50 22.08
C SER A 173 23.70 -5.64 22.94
N ASP A 174 23.54 -5.57 24.26
CA ASP A 174 24.05 -6.62 25.19
C ASP A 174 23.23 -7.93 25.11
N ARG A 175 22.03 -7.87 24.55
CA ARG A 175 21.09 -9.01 24.50
C ARG A 175 20.87 -9.54 23.10
N TYR A 176 20.93 -8.68 22.13
CA TYR A 176 20.74 -9.04 20.74
C TYR A 176 21.60 -8.15 19.85
N ASP A 177 22.42 -8.80 19.06
CA ASP A 177 23.21 -8.15 18.03
C ASP A 177 23.13 -8.95 16.72
N LEU A 178 23.14 -8.23 15.61
CA LEU A 178 23.09 -8.83 14.29
C LEU A 178 24.52 -9.16 13.86
N SER A 179 24.84 -10.44 13.65
CA SER A 179 26.17 -10.83 13.14
C SER A 179 26.45 -10.19 11.77
N ASP A 180 27.73 -10.07 11.40
CA ASP A 180 28.16 -9.56 10.09
C ASP A 180 27.44 -10.26 8.93
N VAL A 181 27.29 -11.60 9.01
CA VAL A 181 26.52 -12.37 8.01
C VAL A 181 25.05 -11.96 7.97
N GLY A 182 24.46 -11.71 9.14
CA GLY A 182 23.09 -11.21 9.25
C GLY A 182 22.96 -9.82 8.64
N ARG A 183 23.94 -8.94 8.87
CA ARG A 183 23.99 -7.59 8.27
C ARG A 183 24.07 -7.65 6.75
N VAL A 184 24.96 -8.44 6.19
CA VAL A 184 25.09 -8.64 4.73
C VAL A 184 23.78 -9.12 4.13
N LYS A 185 23.13 -10.13 4.75
CA LYS A 185 21.84 -10.64 4.28
C LYS A 185 20.74 -9.58 4.36
N MET A 186 20.69 -8.81 5.42
CA MET A 186 19.72 -7.73 5.59
C MET A 186 19.92 -6.62 4.55
N ASN A 187 21.17 -6.16 4.37
CA ASN A 187 21.51 -5.14 3.38
C ASN A 187 21.11 -5.59 1.97
N SER A 188 21.44 -6.83 1.60
CA SER A 188 21.07 -7.40 0.30
C SER A 188 19.55 -7.55 0.13
N ARG A 189 18.83 -7.96 1.19
CA ARG A 189 17.37 -8.17 1.11
C ARG A 189 16.57 -6.89 1.03
N LEU A 190 17.05 -5.84 1.71
CA LEU A 190 16.38 -4.54 1.80
C LEU A 190 16.97 -3.50 0.83
N ASP A 191 17.94 -3.91 0.00
CA ASP A 191 18.66 -3.04 -0.95
C ASP A 191 19.26 -1.79 -0.24
N LEU A 192 19.89 -2.03 0.92
CA LEU A 192 20.51 -0.98 1.71
C LEU A 192 21.96 -0.79 1.30
N ASN A 193 22.35 0.45 1.09
CA ASN A 193 23.74 0.83 0.84
C ASN A 193 24.44 1.24 2.15
N CYS A 194 24.50 0.30 3.10
CA CYS A 194 25.09 0.49 4.41
C CYS A 194 26.34 -0.39 4.56
N SER A 195 27.18 -0.05 5.58
CA SER A 195 28.32 -0.89 5.94
C SER A 195 27.87 -2.32 6.30
N ASP A 196 28.61 -3.32 5.84
CA ASP A 196 28.41 -4.72 6.21
C ASP A 196 29.01 -5.07 7.58
N LYS A 197 29.73 -4.12 8.18
CA LYS A 197 30.26 -4.24 9.54
C LYS A 197 29.31 -3.56 10.54
N ILE A 198 29.18 -4.19 11.68
CA ILE A 198 28.43 -3.68 12.84
C ILE A 198 29.37 -2.81 13.68
#